data_568b6d6e8d70f873b1b64bc94b8b080e
#
_entry.id   568b6d6e8d70f873b1b64bc94b8b080e
#
_cell.length_a   1.000
_cell.length_b   1.000
_cell.length_c   1.000
_cell.angle_alpha   90.00
_cell.angle_beta   90.00
_cell.angle_gamma   90.00
#
_symmetry.space_group_name_H-M   'P 1'
#
loop_
_entity.id
_entity.type
_entity.pdbx_description
1 polymer ?
#
loop_
_entity_poly.entity_id
_entity_poly.type
_entity_poly.pdbx_seq_one_letter_code
_entity_poly.pdbx_strand_id
1 'polypeptide(L)' 'MAFIMCDDHNLSVEADGMDPATARQFMLNDAKPRPTAIEKEVIDFGKAHRDCNIRILAD' A
#
# COMPACT_ATOMS: atom_id res chain seq x y z
N MET A 1 -8.85 4.99 7.58
CA MET A 1 -8.04 3.77 7.45
C MET A 1 -8.24 3.15 6.07
N ALA A 2 -7.17 2.69 5.47
CA ALA A 2 -7.24 2.06 4.16
C ALA A 2 -6.66 0.66 4.23
N PHE A 3 -7.14 -0.23 3.36
CA PHE A 3 -6.59 -1.57 3.20
C PHE A 3 -6.14 -1.73 1.76
N ILE A 4 -4.97 -2.30 1.57
CA ILE A 4 -4.43 -2.58 0.25
C ILE A 4 -4.45 -4.08 0.07
N MET A 5 -5.11 -4.54 -0.98
CA MET A 5 -5.30 -5.98 -1.21
C MET A 5 -4.76 -6.36 -2.58
N CYS A 6 -3.99 -7.44 -2.62
CA CYS A 6 -3.53 -8.04 -3.86
C CYS A 6 -4.42 -9.22 -4.19
N ASP A 7 -5.18 -9.14 -5.29
CA ASP A 7 -6.08 -10.20 -5.70
C ASP A 7 -5.33 -11.42 -6.20
N ASP A 8 -4.17 -11.23 -6.81
CA ASP A 8 -3.41 -12.32 -7.40
C ASP A 8 -2.79 -13.24 -6.36
N HIS A 9 -2.40 -12.68 -5.22
CA HIS A 9 -1.73 -13.43 -4.15
C HIS A 9 -2.60 -13.62 -2.92
N ASN A 10 -3.79 -13.01 -2.90
CA ASN A 10 -4.71 -13.07 -1.77
C ASN A 10 -4.05 -12.59 -0.48
N LEU A 11 -3.29 -11.52 -0.59
CA LEU A 11 -2.60 -10.89 0.53
C LEU A 11 -3.14 -9.48 0.72
N SER A 12 -3.02 -8.98 1.95
CA SER A 12 -3.47 -7.62 2.25
C SER A 12 -2.56 -6.98 3.29
N VAL A 13 -2.57 -5.64 3.30
CA VAL A 13 -1.85 -4.86 4.30
C VAL A 13 -2.74 -3.70 4.74
N GLU A 14 -2.70 -3.39 6.03
CA GLU A 14 -3.40 -2.24 6.57
C GLU A 14 -2.54 -0.99 6.45
N ALA A 15 -3.14 0.07 5.90
CA ALA A 15 -2.50 1.38 5.86
C ALA A 15 -3.16 2.26 6.92
N ASP A 16 -2.84 2.01 8.18
CA ASP A 16 -3.42 2.71 9.31
C ASP A 16 -3.01 4.18 9.30
N GLY A 17 -3.99 5.06 9.46
CA GLY A 17 -3.71 6.49 9.45
C GLY A 17 -3.61 7.11 8.06
N MET A 18 -3.78 6.33 7.01
CA MET A 18 -3.77 6.82 5.64
C MET A 18 -5.15 6.73 5.02
N ASP A 19 -5.49 7.69 4.16
CA ASP A 19 -6.67 7.55 3.31
C ASP A 19 -6.29 6.78 2.04
N PRO A 20 -7.27 6.31 1.24
CA PRO A 20 -6.97 5.52 0.05
C PRO A 20 -6.09 6.26 -0.97
N ALA A 21 -6.26 7.57 -1.12
CA ALA A 21 -5.45 8.35 -2.06
C ALA A 21 -4.00 8.39 -1.65
N THR A 22 -3.74 8.61 -0.35
CA THR A 22 -2.38 8.62 0.18
C THR A 22 -1.73 7.24 0.05
N ALA A 23 -2.47 6.18 0.37
CA ALA A 23 -1.95 4.82 0.23
C ALA A 23 -1.55 4.52 -1.21
N ARG A 24 -2.38 4.96 -2.18
CA ARG A 24 -2.07 4.77 -3.59
C ARG A 24 -0.79 5.52 -3.99
N GLN A 25 -0.61 6.73 -3.48
CA GLN A 25 0.59 7.50 -3.77
C GLN A 25 1.85 6.80 -3.25
N PHE A 26 1.80 6.24 -2.06
CA PHE A 26 2.93 5.50 -1.51
C PHE A 26 3.24 4.24 -2.32
N MET A 27 2.22 3.56 -2.83
CA MET A 27 2.44 2.39 -3.67
C MET A 27 3.10 2.74 -5.00
N LEU A 28 2.75 3.88 -5.58
CA LEU A 28 3.27 4.29 -6.88
C LEU A 28 4.60 5.03 -6.77
N ASN A 29 4.84 5.67 -5.64
CA ASN A 29 6.03 6.47 -5.41
C ASN A 29 6.84 5.84 -4.27
N ASP A 30 7.82 5.04 -4.62
CA ASP A 30 8.58 4.24 -3.68
C ASP A 30 9.80 4.95 -3.11
N ALA A 31 9.88 6.27 -3.24
CA ALA A 31 11.03 7.04 -2.79
C ALA A 31 10.61 8.05 -1.73
N LYS A 32 10.39 7.60 -0.51
CA LYS A 32 10.14 8.50 0.60
C LYS A 32 11.30 8.43 1.61
N PRO A 33 11.97 9.54 1.92
CA PRO A 33 12.99 9.54 2.98
C PRO A 33 12.29 9.39 4.34
N ARG A 34 12.87 8.56 5.18
CA ARG A 34 12.40 8.32 6.57
C ARG A 34 10.94 7.90 6.66
N PRO A 35 10.53 6.84 5.97
CA PRO A 35 9.15 6.37 6.08
C PRO A 35 8.89 5.81 7.48
N THR A 36 7.64 5.95 7.94
CA THR A 36 7.20 5.25 9.15
C THR A 36 7.10 3.75 8.86
N ALA A 37 6.90 2.94 9.91
CA ALA A 37 6.77 1.51 9.72
C ALA A 37 5.61 1.16 8.79
N ILE A 38 4.47 1.84 8.94
CA ILE A 38 3.30 1.61 8.10
C ILE A 38 3.56 2.06 6.67
N GLU A 39 4.18 3.22 6.51
CA GLU A 39 4.52 3.73 5.18
C GLU A 39 5.47 2.78 4.46
N LYS A 40 6.44 2.24 5.18
CA LYS A 40 7.38 1.29 4.61
C LYS A 40 6.67 0.01 4.18
N GLU A 41 5.75 -0.49 4.99
CA GLU A 41 4.97 -1.67 4.63
C GLU A 41 4.18 -1.45 3.34
N VAL A 42 3.55 -0.29 3.19
CA VAL A 42 2.80 0.05 1.99
C VAL A 42 3.73 0.13 0.78
N ILE A 43 4.88 0.78 0.93
CA ILE A 43 5.85 0.91 -0.15
C ILE A 43 6.36 -0.47 -0.58
N ASP A 44 6.74 -1.30 0.39
CA ASP A 44 7.26 -2.63 0.10
C ASP A 44 6.21 -3.52 -0.54
N PHE A 45 4.97 -3.43 -0.08
CA PHE A 45 3.86 -4.16 -0.68
C PHE A 45 3.67 -3.75 -2.14
N GLY A 46 3.72 -2.45 -2.42
CA GLY A 46 3.59 -1.95 -3.78
C GLY A 46 4.71 -2.44 -4.69
N LYS A 47 5.94 -2.49 -4.18
CA LYS A 47 7.08 -3.01 -4.94
C LYS A 47 6.92 -4.49 -5.23
N ALA A 48 6.51 -5.28 -4.24
CA ALA A 48 6.38 -6.71 -4.37
C ALA A 48 5.25 -7.11 -5.30
N HIS A 49 4.21 -6.27 -5.40
CA HIS A 49 3.01 -6.59 -6.17
C HIS A 49 2.77 -5.61 -7.31
N ARG A 50 3.84 -5.07 -7.89
CA ARG A 50 3.72 -4.01 -8.90
C ARG A 50 2.93 -4.44 -10.13
N ASP A 51 3.07 -5.70 -10.53
CA ASP A 51 2.38 -6.24 -11.70
C ASP A 51 1.10 -6.98 -11.34
N CYS A 52 0.68 -6.91 -10.09
CA CYS A 52 -0.52 -7.59 -9.64
C CYS A 52 -1.73 -6.67 -9.70
N ASN A 53 -2.91 -7.28 -9.65
CA ASN A 53 -4.16 -6.54 -9.51
C ASN A 53 -4.33 -6.10 -8.06
N ILE A 54 -4.13 -4.82 -7.84
CA ILE A 54 -4.19 -4.25 -6.49
C ILE A 54 -5.48 -3.47 -6.33
N ARG A 55 -6.15 -3.68 -5.20
CA ARG A 55 -7.31 -2.88 -4.81
C ARG A 55 -7.00 -2.15 -3.52
N ILE A 56 -7.44 -0.90 -3.44
CA ILE A 56 -7.32 -0.10 -2.23
C ILE A 56 -8.73 0.17 -1.74
N LEU A 57 -9.01 -0.30 -0.53
CA LEU A 57 -10.33 -0.22 0.07
C LEU A 57 -10.31 0.78 1.21
N ALA A 58 -11.39 1.53 1.35
CA ALA A 58 -11.58 2.44 2.46
C ALA A 58 -12.46 1.78 3.51
N ASP A 59 -12.13 2.03 4.76
CA ASP A 59 -12.94 1.56 5.87
C ASP A 59 -14.15 2.46 6.07
#